data_cb5dacb33357e572e35b73853e00ebba
#
_entry.id   cb5dacb33357e572e35b73853e00ebba
#
_cell.length_a   1.000
_cell.length_b   1.000
_cell.length_c   1.000
_cell.angle_alpha   90.00
_cell.angle_beta   90.00
_cell.angle_gamma   90.00
#
_symmetry.space_group_name_H-M   'P 1'
#
loop_
_entity.id
_entity.type
_entity.pdbx_description
1 polymer ?
#
loop_
_entity_poly.entity_id
_entity_poly.type
_entity_poly.pdbx_seq_one_letter_code
_entity_poly.pdbx_strand_id
1 'polypeptide(L)'
;MTEWTAVGEEQKFGEGLHPIMLGRRQVVVARLSGKLFAFDALCPHAQGPMERSEIEGAIVSCPLHAWRFDLEQGGKELHGYRSLTVHDIKVADGQVLVGTRE
;
A
#
# COMPACT_ATOMS: atom_id res chain seq x y z
N MET A 1 -4.44 5.74 17.96
CA MET A 1 -5.35 6.59 17.18
C MET A 1 -4.97 6.60 15.71
N THR A 2 -5.96 6.68 14.85
CA THR A 2 -5.71 6.76 13.41
C THR A 2 -5.72 8.24 13.01
N GLU A 3 -4.67 8.66 12.32
CA GLU A 3 -4.58 10.00 11.78
C GLU A 3 -4.82 9.93 10.27
N TRP A 4 -5.86 10.63 9.80
CA TRP A 4 -6.27 10.60 8.40
C TRP A 4 -5.66 11.79 7.63
N THR A 5 -5.04 11.50 6.50
CA THR A 5 -4.43 12.50 5.64
C THR A 5 -4.99 12.38 4.24
N ALA A 6 -5.49 13.47 3.68
CA ALA A 6 -5.93 13.51 2.29
C ALA A 6 -4.72 13.48 1.37
N VAL A 7 -4.68 12.54 0.43
CA VAL A 7 -3.53 12.36 -0.46
C VAL A 7 -3.83 12.76 -1.91
N GLY A 8 -5.08 13.01 -2.23
CA GLY A 8 -5.47 13.49 -3.56
C GLY A 8 -6.87 13.04 -3.93
N GLU A 9 -7.31 13.50 -5.08
CA GLU A 9 -8.62 13.13 -5.61
C GLU A 9 -8.64 11.66 -6.02
N GLU A 10 -9.76 11.00 -5.78
CA GLU A 10 -9.90 9.58 -6.06
C GLU A 10 -9.56 9.23 -7.51
N GLN A 11 -9.97 10.06 -8.45
CA GLN A 11 -9.75 9.81 -9.88
C GLN A 11 -8.26 9.81 -10.29
N LYS A 12 -7.38 10.34 -9.45
CA LYS A 12 -5.94 10.29 -9.70
C LYS A 12 -5.32 8.94 -9.41
N PHE A 13 -6.05 8.08 -8.69
CA PHE A 13 -5.56 6.76 -8.30
C PHE A 13 -6.27 5.68 -9.10
N GLY A 14 -5.94 5.57 -10.39
CA GLY A 14 -6.43 4.49 -11.24
C GLY A 14 -5.75 3.18 -10.92
N GLU A 15 -6.10 2.12 -11.67
CA GLU A 15 -5.48 0.79 -11.46
C GLU A 15 -3.96 0.89 -11.47
N GLY A 16 -3.33 0.25 -10.51
CA GLY A 16 -1.88 0.20 -10.38
C GLY A 16 -1.38 0.76 -9.06
N LEU A 17 -0.10 1.02 -9.01
CA LEU A 17 0.62 1.45 -7.81
C LEU A 17 1.01 2.92 -7.93
N HIS A 18 0.73 3.69 -6.89
CA HIS A 18 0.98 5.13 -6.87
C HIS A 18 1.79 5.50 -5.63
N PRO A 19 3.09 5.78 -5.79
CA PRO A 19 3.92 6.20 -4.64
C PRO A 19 3.54 7.61 -4.22
N ILE A 20 3.43 7.81 -2.90
CA ILE A 20 3.13 9.11 -2.30
C ILE A 20 3.99 9.32 -1.06
N MET A 21 4.01 10.57 -0.57
CA MET A 21 4.67 10.91 0.67
C MET A 21 3.64 11.37 1.70
N LEU A 22 3.69 10.78 2.88
CA LEU A 22 2.94 11.24 4.05
C LEU A 22 3.95 11.84 5.04
N GLY A 23 4.18 13.14 4.93
CA GLY A 23 5.27 13.75 5.68
C GLY A 23 6.60 13.14 5.25
N ARG A 24 7.26 12.41 6.14
CA ARG A 24 8.54 11.75 5.83
C ARG A 24 8.37 10.27 5.49
N ARG A 25 7.16 9.74 5.55
CA ARG A 25 6.90 8.33 5.29
C ARG A 25 6.55 8.13 3.82
N GLN A 26 7.23 7.19 3.18
CA GLN A 26 6.92 6.79 1.82
C GLN A 26 5.85 5.70 1.86
N VAL A 27 4.75 5.93 1.14
CA VAL A 27 3.60 5.03 1.12
C VAL A 27 3.19 4.80 -0.33
N VAL A 28 2.69 3.62 -0.63
CA VAL A 28 2.10 3.34 -1.93
C VAL A 28 0.59 3.24 -1.76
N VAL A 29 -0.15 4.00 -2.57
CA VAL A 29 -1.59 3.84 -2.72
C VAL A 29 -1.80 2.97 -3.95
N ALA A 30 -2.54 1.89 -3.80
CA ALA A 30 -2.75 0.94 -4.88
C ALA A 30 -4.24 0.78 -5.16
N ARG A 31 -4.60 0.74 -6.44
CA ARG A 31 -5.94 0.29 -6.85
C ARG A 31 -5.75 -1.02 -7.57
N LEU A 32 -6.28 -2.09 -6.98
CA LEU A 32 -6.14 -3.45 -7.52
C LEU A 32 -7.51 -4.06 -7.64
N SER A 33 -7.90 -4.37 -8.88
CA SER A 33 -9.25 -4.87 -9.19
C SER A 33 -10.35 -3.95 -8.64
N GLY A 34 -10.13 -2.65 -8.74
CA GLY A 34 -11.06 -1.62 -8.30
C GLY A 34 -11.04 -1.29 -6.82
N LYS A 35 -10.26 -2.01 -6.02
CA LYS A 35 -10.19 -1.80 -4.58
C LYS A 35 -8.92 -1.06 -4.19
N LEU A 36 -9.05 -0.09 -3.27
CA LEU A 36 -7.92 0.71 -2.82
C LEU A 36 -7.22 0.08 -1.62
N PHE A 37 -5.90 0.14 -1.65
CA PHE A 37 -5.03 -0.28 -0.55
C PHE A 37 -3.96 0.78 -0.32
N ALA A 38 -3.41 0.84 0.89
CA ALA A 38 -2.26 1.68 1.19
C ALA A 38 -1.27 0.88 2.01
N PHE A 39 0.00 0.95 1.66
CA PHE A 39 1.04 0.19 2.37
C PHE A 39 2.38 0.91 2.28
N ASP A 40 3.30 0.55 3.17
CA ASP A 40 4.63 1.14 3.17
C ASP A 40 5.35 0.88 1.85
N ALA A 41 6.07 1.88 1.37
CA ALA A 41 6.74 1.83 0.08
C ALA A 41 8.01 0.96 0.09
N LEU A 42 8.47 0.56 1.27
CA LEU A 42 9.68 -0.25 1.39
C LEU A 42 9.35 -1.63 1.92
N CYS A 43 9.89 -2.65 1.26
CA CYS A 43 9.74 -4.03 1.72
C CYS A 43 10.36 -4.18 3.10
N PRO A 44 9.67 -4.80 4.09
CA PRO A 44 10.21 -4.92 5.44
C PRO A 44 11.47 -5.78 5.53
N HIS A 45 11.72 -6.63 4.54
CA HIS A 45 12.89 -7.49 4.52
C HIS A 45 14.12 -6.79 3.96
N ALA A 46 14.00 -6.22 2.76
CA ALA A 46 15.15 -5.74 2.01
C ALA A 46 15.04 -4.28 1.60
N GLN A 47 14.00 -3.57 2.08
CA GLN A 47 13.74 -2.19 1.72
C GLN A 47 13.61 -1.96 0.21
N GLY A 48 13.18 -3.00 -0.51
CA GLY A 48 12.93 -2.90 -1.93
C GLY A 48 11.77 -1.96 -2.24
N PRO A 49 11.80 -1.28 -3.39
CA PRO A 49 10.77 -0.29 -3.73
C PRO A 49 9.45 -0.98 -4.10
N MET A 50 8.49 -0.96 -3.18
CA MET A 50 7.21 -1.64 -3.38
C MET A 50 6.36 -1.05 -4.50
N GLU A 51 6.65 0.19 -4.94
CA GLU A 51 6.00 0.76 -6.12
C GLU A 51 6.34 0.02 -7.41
N ARG A 52 7.36 -0.83 -7.39
CA ARG A 52 7.76 -1.67 -8.53
C ARG A 52 7.35 -3.12 -8.37
N SER A 53 6.45 -3.39 -7.44
CA SER A 53 5.96 -4.74 -7.19
C SER A 53 5.28 -5.35 -8.42
N GLU A 54 5.44 -6.66 -8.59
CA GLU A 54 4.55 -7.41 -9.46
C GLU A 54 3.24 -7.62 -8.75
N ILE A 55 2.14 -7.60 -9.50
CA ILE A 55 0.79 -7.66 -8.95
C ILE A 55 0.07 -8.89 -9.45
N GLU A 56 -0.54 -9.62 -8.51
CA GLU A 56 -1.40 -10.75 -8.83
C GLU A 56 -2.63 -10.65 -7.92
N GLY A 57 -3.74 -10.10 -8.46
CA GLY A 57 -4.91 -9.81 -7.64
C GLY A 57 -4.61 -8.79 -6.58
N ALA A 58 -4.77 -9.14 -5.32
CA ALA A 58 -4.42 -8.28 -4.18
C ALA A 58 -3.07 -8.67 -3.55
N ILE A 59 -2.27 -9.46 -4.26
CA ILE A 59 -0.95 -9.87 -3.81
C ILE A 59 0.10 -9.03 -4.53
N VAL A 60 1.01 -8.42 -3.76
CA VAL A 60 2.13 -7.65 -4.31
C VAL A 60 3.44 -8.34 -3.94
N SER A 61 4.39 -8.36 -4.88
CA SER A 61 5.66 -9.04 -4.68
C SER A 61 6.80 -8.03 -4.64
N CYS A 62 7.68 -8.19 -3.63
CA CYS A 62 8.88 -7.36 -3.53
C CYS A 62 9.78 -7.62 -4.75
N PRO A 63 10.24 -6.58 -5.46
CA PRO A 63 11.04 -6.78 -6.67
C PRO A 63 12.43 -7.38 -6.41
N LEU A 64 12.95 -7.30 -5.18
CA LEU A 64 14.29 -7.78 -4.87
C LEU A 64 14.33 -9.27 -4.53
N HIS A 65 13.36 -9.76 -3.76
CA HIS A 65 13.39 -11.14 -3.26
C HIS A 65 12.10 -11.90 -3.54
N ALA A 66 11.19 -11.32 -4.28
CA ALA A 66 9.92 -11.94 -4.64
C ALA A 66 9.08 -12.36 -3.42
N TRP A 67 9.28 -11.72 -2.26
CA TRP A 67 8.40 -11.90 -1.12
C TRP A 67 7.02 -11.40 -1.50
N ARG A 68 5.99 -12.20 -1.20
CA ARG A 68 4.62 -11.93 -1.63
C ARG A 68 3.77 -11.60 -0.43
N PHE A 69 3.05 -10.48 -0.53
CA PHE A 69 2.22 -9.96 0.57
C PHE A 69 0.78 -9.89 0.11
N ASP A 70 -0.13 -10.42 0.93
CA ASP A 70 -1.56 -10.40 0.64
C ASP A 70 -2.18 -9.17 1.30
N LEU A 71 -2.54 -8.17 0.50
CA LEU A 71 -3.09 -6.92 1.00
C LEU A 71 -4.47 -7.09 1.61
N GLU A 72 -5.23 -8.11 1.21
CA GLU A 72 -6.54 -8.38 1.80
C GLU A 72 -6.44 -9.03 3.18
N GLN A 73 -5.26 -9.51 3.54
CA GLN A 73 -4.99 -10.10 4.86
C GLN A 73 -4.02 -9.23 5.67
N GLY A 74 -4.11 -7.90 5.49
CA GLY A 74 -3.32 -6.98 6.28
C GLY A 74 -1.84 -6.96 5.94
N GLY A 75 -1.48 -7.37 4.71
CA GLY A 75 -0.08 -7.38 4.27
C GLY A 75 0.68 -8.63 4.68
N LYS A 76 -0.03 -9.71 5.01
CA LYS A 76 0.58 -10.97 5.45
C LYS A 76 1.47 -11.54 4.35
N GLU A 77 2.72 -11.88 4.69
CA GLU A 77 3.63 -12.55 3.78
C GLU A 77 3.22 -14.03 3.65
N LEU A 78 3.20 -14.56 2.43
CA LEU A 78 2.62 -15.87 2.16
C LEU A 78 3.36 -17.05 2.80
N HIS A 79 4.66 -16.89 3.09
CA HIS A 79 5.45 -17.93 3.75
C HIS A 79 5.52 -17.78 5.27
N GLY A 80 4.85 -16.74 5.82
CA GLY A 80 4.84 -16.51 7.25
C GLY A 80 5.97 -15.64 7.78
N TYR A 81 6.71 -14.98 6.89
CA TYR A 81 7.74 -14.04 7.29
C TYR A 81 7.11 -12.71 7.73
N ARG A 82 7.94 -11.67 7.88
CA ARG A 82 7.49 -10.37 8.35
C ARG A 82 6.47 -9.76 7.39
N SER A 83 5.33 -9.33 7.93
CA SER A 83 4.27 -8.71 7.14
C SER A 83 4.64 -7.32 6.66
N LEU A 84 4.09 -6.93 5.51
CA LEU A 84 4.16 -5.57 5.01
C LEU A 84 3.20 -4.71 5.85
N THR A 85 3.63 -3.50 6.21
CA THR A 85 2.76 -2.59 6.95
C THR A 85 1.70 -2.02 6.01
N VAL A 86 0.44 -2.31 6.31
CA VAL A 86 -0.72 -1.83 5.55
C VAL A 86 -1.41 -0.74 6.36
N HIS A 87 -1.78 0.35 5.70
CA HIS A 87 -2.47 1.48 6.32
C HIS A 87 -3.94 1.46 5.97
N ASP A 88 -4.76 2.10 6.80
CA ASP A 88 -6.17 2.26 6.50
C ASP A 88 -6.34 3.24 5.33
N ILE A 89 -7.37 3.03 4.53
CA ILE A 89 -7.65 3.89 3.38
C ILE A 89 -9.16 4.00 3.19
N LYS A 90 -9.61 5.20 2.85
CA LYS A 90 -11.02 5.44 2.54
C LYS A 90 -11.16 6.57 1.56
N VAL A 91 -12.36 6.71 1.00
CA VAL A 91 -12.72 7.84 0.14
C VAL A 91 -13.80 8.64 0.84
N ALA A 92 -13.61 9.94 0.92
CA ALA A 92 -14.61 10.86 1.48
C ALA A 92 -14.62 12.14 0.63
N ASP A 93 -15.80 12.55 0.19
CA ASP A 93 -15.97 13.77 -0.64
C ASP A 93 -15.06 13.78 -1.88
N GLY A 94 -14.89 12.62 -2.52
CA GLY A 94 -14.07 12.50 -3.71
C GLY A 94 -12.56 12.51 -3.45
N GLN A 95 -12.14 12.52 -2.18
CA GLN A 95 -10.73 12.51 -1.80
C GLN A 95 -10.35 11.17 -1.20
N VAL A 96 -9.15 10.69 -1.56
CA VAL A 96 -8.56 9.51 -0.91
C VAL A 96 -7.87 9.94 0.38
N LEU A 97 -8.23 9.29 1.47
CA LEU A 97 -7.64 9.53 2.79
C LEU A 97 -6.90 8.28 3.24
N VAL A 98 -5.66 8.45 3.66
CA VAL A 98 -4.86 7.37 4.23
C VAL A 98 -4.74 7.58 5.73
N GLY A 99 -5.04 6.52 6.48
CA GLY A 99 -4.99 6.54 7.93
C GLY A 99 -3.75 5.82 8.44
N THR A 100 -2.88 6.55 9.13
CA THR A 100 -1.72 5.95 9.78
C THR A 100 -2.01 5.75 11.25
N ARG A 101 -1.64 4.59 11.76
CA ARG A 101 -1.81 4.25 13.18
C ARG A 101 -0.51 4.51 13.92
N GLU A 102 -0.65 5.05 15.10
CA GLU A 102 0.47 5.25 16.00
C GLU A 102 0.36 4.39 17.24
#